data_deed1db436978e68a0d987dc088e6247
#
_entry.id   deed1db436978e68a0d987dc088e6247
#
_cell.length_a   1.000
_cell.length_b   1.000
_cell.length_c   1.000
_cell.angle_alpha   90.00
_cell.angle_beta   90.00
_cell.angle_gamma   90.00
#
_symmetry.space_group_name_H-M   'P 1'
#
loop_
_entity.id
_entity.type
_entity.pdbx_description
1 polymer ?
#
loop_
_entity_poly.entity_id
_entity_poly.type
_entity_poly.pdbx_seq_one_letter_code
_entity_poly.pdbx_strand_id
1 'polypeptide(L)'
;MNSDGKHPVSVRLVAFLVGVLAISNAPLFSCASVSPLTQFRFFMHDVVPLTVNNSADPLIPPLLSAPANSFFGGFFGFDDSMTLQADPSSKEIGRGRGMYLFDARDSKGFGLQYVWTAQFNEASGHGNGTTLSFNGFYRFTDISPSEISIVGGTGKFKMARGWADIITYSVVGLSVVMDITVYFTYGY
;
A
#
# COMPACT_ATOMS: atom_id res chain seq x y z
N MET A 1 -84.79 -54.27 -16.61
CA MET A 1 -83.75 -54.92 -17.41
C MET A 1 -82.94 -53.80 -18.01
N ASN A 2 -81.70 -53.72 -17.56
CA ASN A 2 -80.55 -52.89 -18.00
C ASN A 2 -80.82 -51.55 -18.70
N SER A 3 -80.55 -50.52 -18.00
CA SER A 3 -80.30 -49.18 -18.48
C SER A 3 -78.82 -48.81 -18.21
N ASP A 4 -78.06 -48.77 -19.29
CA ASP A 4 -76.62 -48.31 -19.19
C ASP A 4 -76.58 -46.80 -19.13
N GLY A 5 -76.26 -46.29 -17.99
CA GLY A 5 -75.94 -44.88 -17.78
C GLY A 5 -74.54 -44.55 -18.17
N LYS A 6 -74.32 -43.85 -19.27
CA LYS A 6 -73.07 -43.25 -19.63
C LYS A 6 -72.96 -41.83 -19.05
N HIS A 7 -72.05 -41.67 -18.08
CA HIS A 7 -71.68 -40.36 -17.58
C HIS A 7 -70.68 -39.69 -18.56
N PRO A 8 -70.83 -38.42 -18.92
CA PRO A 8 -69.80 -37.72 -19.69
C PRO A 8 -68.63 -37.28 -18.82
N VAL A 9 -67.43 -37.68 -19.24
CA VAL A 9 -66.19 -37.23 -18.64
C VAL A 9 -65.93 -35.78 -19.01
N SER A 10 -66.02 -34.89 -18.01
CA SER A 10 -65.67 -33.49 -18.15
C SER A 10 -64.16 -33.32 -18.21
N VAL A 11 -63.62 -33.03 -19.37
CA VAL A 11 -62.21 -32.67 -19.53
C VAL A 11 -62.01 -31.22 -19.08
N ARG A 12 -61.50 -31.02 -17.89
CA ARG A 12 -61.04 -29.71 -17.44
C ARG A 12 -59.73 -29.37 -18.12
N LEU A 13 -59.75 -28.44 -19.03
CA LEU A 13 -58.58 -27.84 -19.65
C LEU A 13 -57.82 -26.99 -18.59
N VAL A 14 -56.71 -27.51 -18.11
CA VAL A 14 -55.80 -26.73 -17.21
C VAL A 14 -54.91 -25.88 -18.11
N ALA A 15 -55.20 -24.61 -18.22
CA ALA A 15 -54.36 -23.64 -18.90
C ALA A 15 -53.12 -23.41 -18.02
N PHE A 16 -51.96 -23.94 -18.43
CA PHE A 16 -50.67 -23.55 -17.87
C PHE A 16 -50.31 -22.14 -18.35
N LEU A 17 -50.39 -21.17 -17.44
CA LEU A 17 -49.85 -19.82 -17.66
C LEU A 17 -48.32 -19.95 -17.57
N VAL A 18 -47.66 -20.01 -18.71
CA VAL A 18 -46.19 -19.85 -18.76
C VAL A 18 -45.87 -18.37 -18.56
N GLY A 19 -45.59 -17.99 -17.34
CA GLY A 19 -45.04 -16.67 -17.02
C GLY A 19 -43.62 -16.56 -17.59
N VAL A 20 -43.47 -15.84 -18.70
CA VAL A 20 -42.18 -15.44 -19.22
C VAL A 20 -41.62 -14.40 -18.26
N LEU A 21 -40.67 -14.82 -17.37
CA LEU A 21 -39.88 -13.90 -16.59
C LEU A 21 -38.95 -13.16 -17.57
N ALA A 22 -39.32 -11.93 -17.89
CA ALA A 22 -38.39 -11.03 -18.58
C ALA A 22 -37.19 -10.75 -17.64
N ILE A 23 -36.12 -11.51 -17.80
CA ILE A 23 -34.81 -11.17 -17.19
C ILE A 23 -34.37 -9.88 -17.90
N SER A 24 -34.60 -8.75 -17.26
CA SER A 24 -34.01 -7.49 -17.70
C SER A 24 -32.51 -7.66 -17.62
N ASN A 25 -31.84 -7.74 -18.77
CA ASN A 25 -30.38 -7.62 -18.88
C ASN A 25 -29.98 -6.17 -18.55
N ALA A 26 -30.14 -5.78 -17.30
CA ALA A 26 -29.44 -4.61 -16.81
C ALA A 26 -27.93 -4.93 -16.86
N PRO A 27 -27.08 -4.10 -17.47
CA PRO A 27 -25.67 -4.33 -17.48
C PRO A 27 -25.18 -4.33 -16.02
N LEU A 28 -24.81 -5.51 -15.51
CA LEU A 28 -24.29 -5.71 -14.15
C LEU A 28 -22.90 -5.10 -13.95
N PHE A 29 -22.38 -4.45 -14.99
CA PHE A 29 -21.13 -3.71 -14.93
C PHE A 29 -21.43 -2.22 -15.07
N SER A 30 -21.81 -1.59 -13.97
CA SER A 30 -21.52 -0.17 -13.81
C SER A 30 -19.99 -0.07 -13.87
N CYS A 31 -19.47 0.51 -14.94
CA CYS A 31 -18.07 0.89 -15.00
C CYS A 31 -17.87 1.90 -13.86
N ALA A 32 -17.33 1.41 -12.72
CA ALA A 32 -16.96 2.30 -11.64
C ALA A 32 -16.02 3.33 -12.26
N SER A 33 -16.36 4.60 -12.15
CA SER A 33 -15.51 5.68 -12.62
C SER A 33 -14.19 5.56 -11.88
N VAL A 34 -13.12 5.19 -12.59
CA VAL A 34 -11.79 5.13 -11.99
C VAL A 34 -11.44 6.55 -11.54
N SER A 35 -11.27 6.74 -10.24
CA SER A 35 -10.82 8.02 -9.72
C SER A 35 -9.47 8.39 -10.38
N PRO A 36 -9.26 9.67 -10.74
CA PRO A 36 -8.02 10.08 -11.37
C PRO A 36 -6.83 9.76 -10.48
N LEU A 37 -5.73 9.32 -11.11
CA LEU A 37 -4.47 9.08 -10.43
C LEU A 37 -3.90 10.42 -9.97
N THR A 38 -3.61 10.53 -8.70
CA THR A 38 -2.96 11.68 -8.07
C THR A 38 -1.54 11.34 -7.70
N GLN A 39 -0.62 12.29 -7.80
CA GLN A 39 0.77 12.09 -7.41
C GLN A 39 1.31 13.27 -6.62
N PHE A 40 2.28 12.99 -5.72
CA PHE A 40 3.14 13.98 -5.07
C PHE A 40 4.48 13.36 -4.69
N ARG A 41 5.48 14.20 -4.45
CA ARG A 41 6.86 13.79 -4.20
C ARG A 41 7.41 14.46 -2.95
N PHE A 42 8.25 13.73 -2.21
CA PHE A 42 8.98 14.24 -1.05
C PHE A 42 10.27 13.43 -0.85
N PHE A 43 11.12 13.90 0.06
CA PHE A 43 12.34 13.20 0.47
C PHE A 43 12.21 12.74 1.91
N MET A 44 12.79 11.58 2.22
CA MET A 44 12.85 11.05 3.58
C MET A 44 14.30 10.77 3.96
N HIS A 45 14.67 11.10 5.19
CA HIS A 45 16.05 11.10 5.66
C HIS A 45 16.20 10.05 6.76
N ASP A 46 16.61 8.83 6.37
CA ASP A 46 16.97 7.75 7.30
C ASP A 46 18.42 7.98 7.76
N VAL A 47 18.55 8.42 8.98
CA VAL A 47 19.86 8.72 9.59
C VAL A 47 20.19 7.63 10.58
N VAL A 48 21.11 6.73 10.19
CA VAL A 48 21.64 5.62 11.02
C VAL A 48 23.07 5.95 11.42
N PRO A 49 23.31 6.88 12.33
CA PRO A 49 24.66 7.13 12.80
C PRO A 49 24.99 6.23 13.98
N LEU A 50 26.24 5.96 14.11
CA LEU A 50 26.82 5.38 15.33
C LEU A 50 26.89 6.43 16.48
N THR A 51 26.14 7.53 16.40
CA THR A 51 26.18 8.68 17.31
C THR A 51 24.77 9.20 17.65
N VAL A 52 24.67 10.09 18.63
CA VAL A 52 23.49 10.52 19.39
C VAL A 52 22.30 11.16 18.64
N ASN A 53 22.27 11.27 17.31
CA ASN A 53 21.17 11.90 16.56
C ASN A 53 20.67 11.00 15.43
N ASN A 54 20.44 9.73 15.75
CA ASN A 54 19.91 8.76 14.81
C ASN A 54 18.38 8.86 14.67
N SER A 55 17.89 8.61 13.49
CA SER A 55 16.46 8.43 13.23
C SER A 55 16.05 6.96 13.15
N ALA A 56 17.02 6.03 13.06
CA ALA A 56 16.78 4.60 13.04
C ALA A 56 17.67 3.84 14.03
N ASP A 57 17.06 2.98 14.82
CA ASP A 57 17.73 2.18 15.84
C ASP A 57 17.50 0.68 15.62
N PRO A 58 18.53 -0.17 15.82
CA PRO A 58 18.36 -1.61 15.77
C PRO A 58 17.55 -2.10 16.96
N LEU A 59 16.41 -2.71 16.69
CA LEU A 59 15.58 -3.41 17.68
C LEU A 59 16.08 -4.84 17.91
N ILE A 60 16.53 -5.49 16.82
CA ILE A 60 17.15 -6.80 16.83
C ILE A 60 18.39 -6.72 15.93
N PRO A 61 19.59 -7.04 16.45
CA PRO A 61 20.80 -7.03 15.62
C PRO A 61 20.75 -8.15 14.56
N PRO A 62 21.55 -8.06 13.49
CA PRO A 62 21.70 -9.11 12.51
C PRO A 62 22.06 -10.46 13.15
N LEU A 63 21.58 -11.55 12.56
CA LEU A 63 21.85 -12.90 13.06
C LEU A 63 23.35 -13.23 12.93
N LEU A 64 23.95 -13.81 13.98
CA LEU A 64 25.35 -14.27 13.97
C LEU A 64 25.62 -15.34 12.91
N SER A 65 24.58 -16.10 12.50
CA SER A 65 24.66 -17.12 11.44
C SER A 65 24.45 -16.54 10.03
N ALA A 66 24.25 -15.22 9.91
CA ALA A 66 24.11 -14.57 8.61
C ALA A 66 25.46 -14.60 7.86
N PRO A 67 25.46 -14.64 6.52
CA PRO A 67 26.68 -14.52 5.74
C PRO A 67 27.46 -13.27 6.13
N ALA A 68 28.80 -13.35 6.13
CA ALA A 68 29.66 -12.20 6.38
C ALA A 68 29.26 -11.05 5.42
N ASN A 69 29.12 -9.84 5.96
CA ASN A 69 28.63 -8.64 5.25
C ASN A 69 27.13 -8.65 4.88
N SER A 70 26.32 -9.53 5.48
CA SER A 70 24.88 -9.50 5.37
C SER A 70 24.28 -8.99 6.67
N PHE A 71 23.29 -8.09 6.58
CA PHE A 71 22.50 -7.63 7.72
C PHE A 71 21.28 -8.52 7.98
N PHE A 72 21.19 -9.68 7.36
CA PHE A 72 20.03 -10.57 7.43
C PHE A 72 19.55 -10.80 8.86
N GLY A 73 18.24 -10.60 9.07
CA GLY A 73 17.60 -10.71 10.38
C GLY A 73 17.73 -9.47 11.25
N GLY A 74 18.51 -8.45 10.82
CA GLY A 74 18.56 -7.15 11.49
C GLY A 74 17.20 -6.46 11.36
N PHE A 75 16.65 -6.01 12.49
CA PHE A 75 15.35 -5.37 12.56
C PHE A 75 15.50 -3.99 13.19
N PHE A 76 14.98 -2.96 12.51
CA PHE A 76 15.15 -1.56 12.87
C PHE A 76 13.81 -0.87 13.01
N GLY A 77 13.69 -0.02 14.04
CA GLY A 77 12.62 0.98 14.11
C GLY A 77 13.17 2.34 13.71
N PHE A 78 12.36 3.18 13.11
CA PHE A 78 12.78 4.51 12.67
C PHE A 78 11.70 5.58 12.84
N ASP A 79 12.14 6.84 12.93
CA ASP A 79 11.33 8.06 12.93
C ASP A 79 12.06 9.13 12.12
N ASP A 80 11.82 9.15 10.80
CA ASP A 80 12.56 9.91 9.82
C ASP A 80 11.88 11.23 9.47
N SER A 81 12.66 12.28 9.28
CA SER A 81 12.16 13.54 8.76
C SER A 81 11.77 13.41 7.28
N MET A 82 10.61 13.93 6.92
CA MET A 82 10.16 14.07 5.54
C MET A 82 10.21 15.54 5.12
N THR A 83 10.89 15.84 4.01
CA THR A 83 11.12 17.21 3.52
C THR A 83 10.73 17.39 2.06
N LEU A 84 10.56 18.63 1.63
CA LEU A 84 10.24 18.96 0.23
C LEU A 84 11.41 18.77 -0.74
N GLN A 85 12.64 18.85 -0.25
CA GLN A 85 13.87 18.76 -1.06
C GLN A 85 14.83 17.76 -0.43
N ALA A 86 15.83 17.31 -1.19
CA ALA A 86 16.84 16.37 -0.71
C ALA A 86 17.74 16.95 0.39
N ASP A 87 17.78 18.26 0.56
CA ASP A 87 18.47 18.92 1.66
C ASP A 87 17.66 18.71 2.96
N PRO A 88 18.24 18.10 4.01
CA PRO A 88 17.56 17.89 5.28
C PRO A 88 17.16 19.17 6.00
N SER A 89 17.80 20.31 5.67
CA SER A 89 17.43 21.64 6.19
C SER A 89 16.21 22.25 5.48
N SER A 90 15.72 21.63 4.42
CA SER A 90 14.56 22.12 3.70
C SER A 90 13.27 21.93 4.51
N LYS A 91 12.19 22.52 4.05
CA LYS A 91 10.91 22.55 4.77
C LYS A 91 10.44 21.13 5.12
N GLU A 92 10.36 20.83 6.41
CA GLU A 92 9.79 19.58 6.90
C GLU A 92 8.27 19.57 6.68
N ILE A 93 7.77 18.49 6.09
CA ILE A 93 6.35 18.29 5.77
C ILE A 93 5.71 17.17 6.59
N GLY A 94 6.50 16.51 7.44
CA GLY A 94 6.02 15.42 8.30
C GLY A 94 7.11 14.48 8.73
N ARG A 95 6.68 13.34 9.28
CA ARG A 95 7.56 12.26 9.75
C ARG A 95 7.15 10.92 9.14
N GLY A 96 8.13 10.16 8.69
CA GLY A 96 8.00 8.75 8.34
C GLY A 96 8.35 7.89 9.55
N ARG A 97 7.41 7.06 10.02
CA ARG A 97 7.62 6.20 11.19
C ARG A 97 7.31 4.76 10.85
N GLY A 98 8.19 3.86 11.26
CA GLY A 98 7.99 2.47 10.94
C GLY A 98 9.14 1.57 11.36
N MET A 99 9.27 0.50 10.60
CA MET A 99 10.27 -0.51 10.84
C MET A 99 10.70 -1.16 9.53
N TYR A 100 11.91 -1.72 9.52
CA TYR A 100 12.38 -2.55 8.42
C TYR A 100 13.17 -3.75 8.92
N LEU A 101 13.09 -4.83 8.14
CA LEU A 101 13.82 -6.07 8.34
C LEU A 101 14.73 -6.31 7.15
N PHE A 102 16.02 -6.55 7.40
CA PHE A 102 16.92 -7.05 6.37
C PHE A 102 16.60 -8.52 6.07
N ASP A 103 16.00 -8.80 4.93
CA ASP A 103 15.49 -10.11 4.53
C ASP A 103 16.30 -10.81 3.43
N ALA A 104 17.31 -10.14 2.86
CA ALA A 104 18.18 -10.72 1.87
C ALA A 104 19.35 -11.48 2.52
N ARG A 105 19.50 -12.76 2.17
CA ARG A 105 20.63 -13.62 2.62
C ARG A 105 21.83 -13.57 1.69
N ASP A 106 21.66 -13.08 0.48
CA ASP A 106 22.77 -12.97 -0.46
C ASP A 106 23.58 -11.69 -0.22
N SER A 107 24.86 -11.73 -0.58
CA SER A 107 25.76 -10.58 -0.48
C SER A 107 25.54 -9.54 -1.58
N LYS A 108 24.56 -9.73 -2.46
CA LYS A 108 24.27 -8.88 -3.63
C LYS A 108 23.14 -7.90 -3.40
N GLY A 109 22.32 -8.12 -2.37
CA GLY A 109 21.15 -7.31 -2.15
C GLY A 109 20.95 -6.94 -0.69
N PHE A 110 21.02 -5.65 -0.38
CA PHE A 110 20.49 -5.11 0.85
C PHE A 110 18.99 -4.87 0.62
N GLY A 111 18.22 -5.97 0.66
CA GLY A 111 16.77 -5.92 0.60
C GLY A 111 16.18 -5.69 1.97
N LEU A 112 15.19 -4.84 2.02
CA LEU A 112 14.47 -4.51 3.25
C LEU A 112 12.99 -4.81 3.05
N GLN A 113 12.41 -5.61 3.93
CA GLN A 113 10.97 -5.57 4.12
C GLN A 113 10.65 -4.29 4.89
N TYR A 114 9.93 -3.36 4.26
CA TYR A 114 9.73 -1.99 4.72
C TYR A 114 8.26 -1.72 5.02
N VAL A 115 7.96 -1.42 6.28
CA VAL A 115 6.59 -1.14 6.75
C VAL A 115 6.61 0.18 7.51
N TRP A 116 5.86 1.18 7.01
CA TRP A 116 5.90 2.49 7.62
C TRP A 116 4.66 3.34 7.32
N THR A 117 4.54 4.43 8.04
CA THR A 117 3.46 5.41 7.91
C THR A 117 4.05 6.81 7.82
N ALA A 118 3.73 7.51 6.73
CA ALA A 118 3.93 8.94 6.60
C ALA A 118 2.85 9.68 7.40
N GLN A 119 3.24 10.46 8.39
CA GLN A 119 2.36 11.38 9.10
C GLN A 119 2.68 12.81 8.65
N PHE A 120 1.75 13.42 7.95
CA PHE A 120 1.91 14.77 7.40
C PHE A 120 1.60 15.85 8.44
N ASN A 121 2.34 16.95 8.36
CA ASN A 121 2.08 18.16 9.14
C ASN A 121 1.34 19.21 8.29
N GLU A 122 1.04 20.38 8.88
CA GLU A 122 0.35 21.48 8.20
C GLU A 122 1.12 21.98 6.96
N ALA A 123 2.45 21.97 7.02
CA ALA A 123 3.32 22.43 5.94
C ALA A 123 3.26 21.60 4.66
N SER A 124 2.76 20.36 4.76
CA SER A 124 2.60 19.45 3.62
C SER A 124 1.51 19.87 2.62
N GLY A 125 0.53 20.65 3.06
CA GLY A 125 -0.70 20.92 2.29
C GLY A 125 -1.72 19.78 2.31
N HIS A 126 -1.38 18.64 2.91
CA HIS A 126 -2.26 17.46 3.00
C HIS A 126 -3.14 17.47 4.26
N GLY A 127 -2.86 18.38 5.21
CA GLY A 127 -3.55 18.52 6.49
C GLY A 127 -2.80 17.82 7.63
N ASN A 128 -2.80 18.53 8.77
CA ASN A 128 -2.09 18.07 9.95
C ASN A 128 -2.62 16.76 10.49
N GLY A 129 -1.72 15.80 10.75
CA GLY A 129 -2.06 14.48 11.29
C GLY A 129 -2.66 13.50 10.27
N THR A 130 -2.80 13.86 9.00
CA THR A 130 -3.19 12.90 7.97
C THR A 130 -2.06 11.91 7.71
N THR A 131 -2.40 10.67 7.37
CA THR A 131 -1.41 9.61 7.18
C THR A 131 -1.59 8.82 5.91
N LEU A 132 -0.47 8.30 5.37
CA LEU A 132 -0.42 7.22 4.39
C LEU A 132 0.45 6.10 4.94
N SER A 133 -0.02 4.86 4.82
CA SER A 133 0.72 3.67 5.29
C SER A 133 1.18 2.84 4.10
N PHE A 134 2.42 2.36 4.18
CA PHE A 134 3.13 1.67 3.12
C PHE A 134 3.64 0.32 3.59
N ASN A 135 3.68 -0.64 2.67
CA ASN A 135 4.29 -1.94 2.87
C ASN A 135 4.86 -2.46 1.56
N GLY A 136 6.09 -2.93 1.58
CA GLY A 136 6.73 -3.49 0.40
C GLY A 136 8.21 -3.77 0.61
N PHE A 137 8.86 -4.08 -0.49
CA PHE A 137 10.27 -4.42 -0.52
C PHE A 137 11.08 -3.25 -1.06
N TYR A 138 12.09 -2.78 -0.30
CA TYR A 138 12.97 -1.68 -0.67
C TYR A 138 14.41 -2.17 -0.81
N ARG A 139 15.07 -1.77 -1.89
CA ARG A 139 16.49 -2.04 -2.16
C ARG A 139 17.27 -0.74 -2.10
N PHE A 140 17.82 -0.43 -0.95
CA PHE A 140 18.50 0.87 -0.78
C PHE A 140 19.86 0.99 -1.51
N THR A 141 20.44 -0.10 -1.98
CA THR A 141 21.67 -0.11 -2.79
C THR A 141 21.41 -0.09 -4.28
N ASP A 142 20.15 -0.22 -4.72
CA ASP A 142 19.78 -0.19 -6.12
C ASP A 142 19.38 1.23 -6.52
N ILE A 143 19.84 1.66 -7.71
CA ILE A 143 19.44 2.94 -8.32
C ILE A 143 18.10 2.84 -9.04
N SER A 144 17.59 1.63 -9.24
CA SER A 144 16.27 1.40 -9.82
C SER A 144 15.19 1.69 -8.77
N PRO A 145 14.04 2.27 -9.17
CA PRO A 145 12.94 2.49 -8.25
C PRO A 145 12.48 1.18 -7.60
N SER A 146 12.28 1.20 -6.28
CA SER A 146 11.57 0.16 -5.56
C SER A 146 10.11 0.59 -5.42
N GLU A 147 9.20 -0.20 -5.96
CA GLU A 147 7.77 0.05 -5.84
C GLU A 147 7.23 -0.58 -4.56
N ILE A 148 6.59 0.21 -3.70
CA ILE A 148 5.93 -0.26 -2.49
C ILE A 148 4.46 0.12 -2.48
N SER A 149 3.63 -0.77 -1.94
CA SER A 149 2.17 -0.59 -1.94
C SER A 149 1.71 0.40 -0.87
N ILE A 150 0.73 1.25 -1.21
CA ILE A 150 -0.09 1.96 -0.23
C ILE A 150 -1.14 0.99 0.32
N VAL A 151 -1.06 0.70 1.61
CA VAL A 151 -1.98 -0.25 2.27
C VAL A 151 -3.15 0.46 2.94
N GLY A 152 -3.09 1.78 3.08
CA GLY A 152 -4.17 2.58 3.62
C GLY A 152 -3.74 4.00 3.97
N GLY A 153 -4.66 4.77 4.55
CA GLY A 153 -4.41 6.12 5.02
C GLY A 153 -5.53 6.66 5.90
N THR A 154 -5.30 7.81 6.51
CA THR A 154 -6.27 8.50 7.35
C THR A 154 -6.45 9.95 6.91
N GLY A 155 -7.46 10.63 7.45
CA GLY A 155 -7.76 12.01 7.06
C GLY A 155 -8.08 12.14 5.58
N LYS A 156 -7.36 12.99 4.87
CA LYS A 156 -7.52 13.18 3.42
C LYS A 156 -7.19 11.93 2.59
N PHE A 157 -6.42 11.00 3.14
CA PHE A 157 -6.01 9.77 2.46
C PHE A 157 -6.86 8.55 2.83
N LYS A 158 -7.99 8.76 3.50
CA LYS A 158 -8.93 7.67 3.77
C LYS A 158 -9.35 7.01 2.45
N MET A 159 -9.28 5.67 2.40
CA MET A 159 -9.54 4.85 1.21
C MET A 159 -8.53 5.00 0.06
N ALA A 160 -7.41 5.71 0.25
CA ALA A 160 -6.35 5.77 -0.77
C ALA A 160 -5.79 4.37 -1.07
N ARG A 161 -5.56 4.13 -2.37
CA ARG A 161 -4.92 2.92 -2.92
C ARG A 161 -3.92 3.32 -3.98
N GLY A 162 -2.83 2.60 -4.07
CA GLY A 162 -1.79 2.89 -5.06
C GLY A 162 -0.43 2.37 -4.61
N TRP A 163 0.61 3.09 -5.00
CA TRP A 163 1.99 2.72 -4.71
C TRP A 163 2.87 3.95 -4.53
N ALA A 164 4.07 3.73 -4.05
CA ALA A 164 5.14 4.73 -4.08
C ALA A 164 6.39 4.14 -4.73
N ASP A 165 7.01 4.92 -5.59
CA ASP A 165 8.35 4.65 -6.11
C ASP A 165 9.36 5.26 -5.14
N ILE A 166 10.27 4.45 -4.61
CA ILE A 166 11.37 4.87 -3.76
C ILE A 166 12.67 4.73 -4.53
N ILE A 167 13.37 5.83 -4.70
CA ILE A 167 14.71 5.86 -5.30
C ILE A 167 15.70 6.28 -4.21
N THR A 168 16.78 5.55 -4.09
CA THR A 168 17.90 5.97 -3.25
C THR A 168 18.58 7.17 -3.87
N TYR A 169 18.39 8.35 -3.28
CA TYR A 169 18.98 9.60 -3.76
C TYR A 169 20.46 9.71 -3.38
N SER A 170 20.78 9.38 -2.13
CA SER A 170 22.18 9.33 -1.65
C SER A 170 22.34 8.37 -0.48
N VAL A 171 23.55 7.83 -0.34
CA VAL A 171 23.96 6.96 0.78
C VAL A 171 25.27 7.46 1.34
N VAL A 172 25.34 7.67 2.65
CA VAL A 172 26.57 8.00 3.38
C VAL A 172 26.66 7.09 4.61
N GLY A 173 27.52 6.09 4.53
CA GLY A 173 27.54 5.02 5.52
C GLY A 173 26.27 4.18 5.48
N LEU A 174 25.51 4.16 6.57
CA LEU A 174 24.17 3.55 6.64
C LEU A 174 23.04 4.59 6.54
N SER A 175 23.35 5.86 6.46
CA SER A 175 22.34 6.91 6.30
C SER A 175 21.94 7.05 4.85
N VAL A 176 20.65 7.13 4.61
CA VAL A 176 20.04 7.13 3.27
C VAL A 176 19.09 8.33 3.12
N VAL A 177 19.23 9.04 2.01
CA VAL A 177 18.19 9.99 1.58
C VAL A 177 17.39 9.29 0.48
N MET A 178 16.09 9.18 0.71
CA MET A 178 15.16 8.56 -0.22
C MET A 178 14.34 9.63 -0.93
N ASP A 179 14.25 9.49 -2.26
CA ASP A 179 13.36 10.25 -3.13
C ASP A 179 12.09 9.42 -3.34
N ILE A 180 10.97 9.89 -2.85
CA ILE A 180 9.72 9.14 -2.80
C ILE A 180 8.66 9.85 -3.62
N THR A 181 8.17 9.18 -4.67
CA THR A 181 7.03 9.65 -5.46
C THR A 181 5.83 8.73 -5.19
N VAL A 182 4.77 9.31 -4.68
CA VAL A 182 3.53 8.62 -4.31
C VAL A 182 2.52 8.76 -5.43
N TYR A 183 1.90 7.65 -5.83
CA TYR A 183 0.82 7.57 -6.80
C TYR A 183 -0.39 6.91 -6.16
N PHE A 184 -1.53 7.58 -6.16
CA PHE A 184 -2.71 7.03 -5.52
C PHE A 184 -4.01 7.47 -6.18
N THR A 185 -5.04 6.68 -5.95
CA THR A 185 -6.43 6.99 -6.23
C THR A 185 -7.27 6.69 -5.01
N TYR A 186 -8.47 7.25 -4.95
CA TYR A 186 -9.42 6.87 -3.91
C TYR A 186 -10.24 5.67 -4.39
N GLY A 187 -10.16 4.56 -3.64
CA GLY A 187 -11.04 3.42 -3.84
C GLY A 187 -12.45 3.71 -3.33
N TYR A 188 -13.44 3.24 -4.05
CA TYR A 188 -14.84 3.21 -3.63
C TYR A 188 -15.16 1.87 -2.97
#